data_dc976775eb5eeb35677fda1caa0309bb
#
_entry.id   dc976775eb5eeb35677fda1caa0309bb
#
_cell.length_a   1.000
_cell.length_b   1.000
_cell.length_c   1.000
_cell.angle_alpha   90.00
_cell.angle_beta   90.00
_cell.angle_gamma   90.00
#
_symmetry.space_group_name_H-M   'P 1'
#
loop_
_entity.id
_entity.type
_entity.pdbx_description
1 polymer ?
#
loop_
_entity_poly.entity_id
_entity_poly.type
_entity_poly.pdbx_seq_one_letter_code
_entity_poly.pdbx_strand_id
1 'polypeptide(L)'
;MRVRYTYFDVLISCGMMRQAISEGQRLLELCESDDLGVRYQLMHLYVFMEDEMHALALHKQFDSYEETQMLLPLAVLYYKLNQFDKAADYIKRLAKANKDTKKFLRAAAHDELDDYIDELNPYGYQPFTMEELLDELMKSSYLFDSVPYFFAWASKVLTTKSASKKSTGKPHLLN
;
A
#
# COMPACT_ATOMS: atom_id res chain seq x y z
N MET A 1 19.25 19.23 1.42
CA MET A 1 18.20 18.21 1.54
C MET A 1 16.87 18.67 0.93
N ARG A 2 16.19 19.73 1.45
CA ARG A 2 14.86 20.18 0.98
C ARG A 2 14.76 20.44 -0.53
N VAL A 3 15.73 21.09 -1.17
CA VAL A 3 15.73 21.34 -2.62
C VAL A 3 15.72 20.04 -3.43
N ARG A 4 16.49 19.04 -3.00
CA ARG A 4 16.49 17.71 -3.65
C ARG A 4 15.16 16.97 -3.47
N TYR A 5 14.56 17.09 -2.29
CA TYR A 5 13.23 16.53 -2.05
C TYR A 5 12.18 17.17 -2.96
N THR A 6 12.19 18.52 -3.09
CA THR A 6 11.31 19.21 -4.05
C THR A 6 11.56 18.75 -5.49
N TYR A 7 12.83 18.53 -5.86
CA TYR A 7 13.16 18.01 -7.18
C TYR A 7 12.62 16.59 -7.39
N PHE A 8 12.72 15.74 -6.37
CA PHE A 8 12.13 14.39 -6.36
C PHE A 8 10.62 14.44 -6.60
N ASP A 9 9.88 15.31 -5.88
CA ASP A 9 8.44 15.49 -6.08
C ASP A 9 8.09 15.98 -7.49
N VAL A 10 8.90 16.91 -8.03
CA VAL A 10 8.71 17.40 -9.41
C VAL A 10 8.92 16.28 -10.42
N LEU A 11 9.90 15.40 -10.23
CA LEU A 11 10.13 14.26 -11.11
C LEU A 11 8.93 13.31 -11.14
N ILE A 12 8.33 13.03 -9.96
CA ILE A 12 7.11 12.23 -9.84
C ILE A 12 5.97 12.92 -10.59
N SER A 13 5.74 14.19 -10.32
CA SER A 13 4.66 14.97 -10.94
C SER A 13 4.77 15.07 -12.46
N CYS A 14 6.00 15.05 -12.99
CA CYS A 14 6.26 15.03 -14.43
C CYS A 14 6.22 13.62 -15.05
N GLY A 15 5.93 12.57 -14.27
CA GLY A 15 5.93 11.18 -14.75
C GLY A 15 7.33 10.62 -15.03
N MET A 16 8.39 11.27 -14.55
CA MET A 16 9.78 10.86 -14.74
C MET A 16 10.20 9.81 -13.70
N MET A 17 9.45 8.69 -13.63
CA MET A 17 9.48 7.73 -12.53
C MET A 17 10.88 7.12 -12.30
N ARG A 18 11.63 6.80 -13.37
CA ARG A 18 12.98 6.22 -13.24
C ARG A 18 13.98 7.21 -12.64
N GLN A 19 13.90 8.50 -13.05
CA GLN A 19 14.73 9.55 -12.47
C GLN A 19 14.34 9.83 -11.02
N ALA A 20 13.04 9.81 -10.72
CA ALA A 20 12.53 9.91 -9.35
C ALA A 20 13.08 8.78 -8.46
N ILE A 21 13.06 7.53 -8.92
CA ILE A 21 13.66 6.40 -8.20
C ILE A 21 15.13 6.68 -7.88
N SER A 22 15.91 7.08 -8.88
CA SER A 22 17.34 7.38 -8.67
C SER A 22 17.57 8.52 -7.68
N GLU A 23 16.75 9.56 -7.72
CA GLU A 23 16.85 10.68 -6.77
C GLU A 23 16.39 10.29 -5.37
N GLY A 24 15.31 9.50 -5.25
CA GLY A 24 14.82 8.96 -3.96
C GLY A 24 15.86 8.07 -3.27
N GLN A 25 16.54 7.19 -4.02
CA GLN A 25 17.65 6.38 -3.51
C GLN A 25 18.78 7.25 -2.94
N ARG A 26 19.19 8.28 -3.69
CA ARG A 26 20.21 9.24 -3.23
C ARG A 26 19.79 10.01 -1.98
N LEU A 27 18.50 10.35 -1.87
CA LEU A 27 17.97 11.01 -0.67
C LEU A 27 18.07 10.11 0.56
N LEU A 28 17.76 8.81 0.43
CA LEU A 28 17.92 7.84 1.53
C LEU A 28 19.40 7.62 1.90
N GLU A 29 20.30 7.59 0.94
CA GLU A 29 21.76 7.52 1.19
C GLU A 29 22.27 8.75 1.96
N LEU A 30 21.70 9.94 1.71
CA LEU A 30 22.08 11.18 2.37
C LEU A 30 21.44 11.36 3.76
N CYS A 31 20.36 10.65 4.05
CA CYS A 31 19.62 10.72 5.31
C CYS A 31 19.07 9.33 5.66
N GLU A 32 19.88 8.53 6.34
CA GLU A 32 19.53 7.16 6.74
C GLU A 32 18.31 7.10 7.68
N SER A 33 18.10 8.17 8.48
CA SER A 33 16.92 8.30 9.36
C SER A 33 15.61 8.53 8.61
N ASP A 34 15.71 8.94 7.33
CA ASP A 34 14.57 9.25 6.46
C ASP A 34 13.54 10.22 7.07
N ASP A 35 14.03 11.32 7.65
CA ASP A 35 13.20 12.34 8.30
C ASP A 35 12.16 12.99 7.37
N LEU A 36 12.31 12.81 6.06
CA LEU A 36 11.40 13.33 5.04
C LEU A 36 10.39 12.30 4.53
N GLY A 37 10.47 11.06 4.98
CA GLY A 37 9.56 9.99 4.57
C GLY A 37 9.71 9.58 3.09
N VAL A 38 10.91 9.74 2.52
CA VAL A 38 11.21 9.39 1.11
C VAL A 38 10.93 7.92 0.82
N ARG A 39 11.14 7.04 1.82
CA ARG A 39 10.89 5.60 1.69
C ARG A 39 9.47 5.27 1.25
N TYR A 40 8.48 6.04 1.66
CA TYR A 40 7.08 5.78 1.32
C TYR A 40 6.80 6.08 -0.16
N GLN A 41 7.23 7.25 -0.64
CA GLN A 41 7.09 7.58 -2.06
C GLN A 41 7.94 6.66 -2.94
N LEU A 42 9.14 6.27 -2.49
CA LEU A 42 10.01 5.34 -3.21
C LEU A 42 9.37 3.94 -3.28
N MET A 43 8.69 3.49 -2.21
CA MET A 43 7.88 2.27 -2.24
C MET A 43 6.82 2.31 -3.33
N HIS A 44 6.05 3.41 -3.43
CA HIS A 44 5.05 3.57 -4.48
C HIS A 44 5.64 3.54 -5.88
N LEU A 45 6.80 4.15 -6.09
CA LEU A 45 7.49 4.13 -7.38
C LEU A 45 7.93 2.72 -7.77
N TYR A 46 8.50 1.94 -6.84
CA TYR A 46 8.85 0.55 -7.10
C TYR A 46 7.62 -0.29 -7.44
N VAL A 47 6.53 -0.10 -6.70
CA VAL A 47 5.26 -0.80 -6.96
C VAL A 47 4.67 -0.39 -8.31
N PHE A 48 4.70 0.89 -8.65
CA PHE A 48 4.25 1.38 -9.95
C PHE A 48 5.02 0.72 -11.10
N MET A 49 6.34 0.58 -10.94
CA MET A 49 7.25 -0.07 -11.89
C MET A 49 7.25 -1.59 -11.81
N GLU A 50 6.48 -2.20 -10.90
CA GLU A 50 6.42 -3.66 -10.64
C GLU A 50 7.77 -4.25 -10.22
N ASP A 51 8.62 -3.44 -9.58
CA ASP A 51 9.94 -3.83 -9.11
C ASP A 51 9.85 -4.50 -7.71
N GLU A 52 9.46 -5.78 -7.71
CA GLU A 52 9.30 -6.57 -6.47
C GLU A 52 10.61 -6.62 -5.67
N MET A 53 11.75 -6.75 -6.36
CA MET A 53 13.04 -6.91 -5.69
C MET A 53 13.40 -5.69 -4.85
N HIS A 54 13.31 -4.49 -5.43
CA HIS A 54 13.64 -3.26 -4.71
C HIS A 54 12.56 -2.88 -3.68
N ALA A 55 11.28 -3.14 -3.97
CA ALA A 55 10.20 -2.92 -3.00
C ALA A 55 10.41 -3.74 -1.72
N LEU A 56 10.72 -5.03 -1.84
CA LEU A 56 10.97 -5.89 -0.70
C LEU A 56 12.30 -5.56 0.01
N ALA A 57 13.33 -5.19 -0.73
CA ALA A 57 14.60 -4.74 -0.15
C ALA A 57 14.41 -3.48 0.68
N LEU A 58 13.64 -2.50 0.17
CA LEU A 58 13.31 -1.27 0.88
C LEU A 58 12.50 -1.57 2.17
N HIS A 59 11.47 -2.40 2.09
CA HIS A 59 10.69 -2.81 3.27
C HIS A 59 11.58 -3.46 4.34
N LYS A 60 12.50 -4.35 3.93
CA LYS A 60 13.45 -5.00 4.83
C LYS A 60 14.45 -4.01 5.44
N GLN A 61 14.91 -3.01 4.67
CA GLN A 61 15.83 -1.97 5.15
C GLN A 61 15.26 -1.19 6.33
N PHE A 62 13.94 -1.02 6.37
CA PHE A 62 13.21 -0.39 7.46
C PHE A 62 12.51 -1.43 8.35
N ASP A 63 13.24 -2.50 8.73
CA ASP A 63 12.84 -3.52 9.70
C ASP A 63 11.51 -4.25 9.40
N SER A 64 11.03 -4.16 8.17
CA SER A 64 9.74 -4.74 7.74
C SER A 64 8.55 -4.29 8.60
N TYR A 65 8.53 -3.03 9.00
CA TYR A 65 7.45 -2.48 9.82
C TYR A 65 6.08 -2.65 9.15
N GLU A 66 5.10 -3.01 9.96
CA GLU A 66 3.69 -3.19 9.58
C GLU A 66 2.97 -1.83 9.52
N GLU A 67 3.47 -0.92 8.68
CA GLU A 67 2.94 0.43 8.49
C GLU A 67 1.98 0.46 7.30
N THR A 68 0.95 1.32 7.38
CA THR A 68 -0.03 1.53 6.31
C THR A 68 0.65 1.83 4.98
N GLN A 69 1.63 2.75 4.99
CA GLN A 69 2.36 3.24 3.82
C GLN A 69 3.29 2.18 3.18
N MET A 70 3.57 1.08 3.87
CA MET A 70 4.30 -0.05 3.30
C MET A 70 3.37 -1.18 2.87
N LEU A 71 2.39 -1.52 3.71
CA LEU A 71 1.53 -2.68 3.47
C LEU A 71 0.54 -2.47 2.33
N LEU A 72 -0.04 -1.26 2.20
CA LEU A 72 -1.00 -0.97 1.14
C LEU A 72 -0.35 -1.05 -0.26
N PRO A 73 0.78 -0.37 -0.54
CA PRO A 73 1.44 -0.50 -1.84
C PRO A 73 1.96 -1.91 -2.11
N LEU A 74 2.44 -2.65 -1.11
CA LEU A 74 2.85 -4.05 -1.30
C LEU A 74 1.67 -4.97 -1.66
N ALA A 75 0.47 -4.70 -1.12
CA ALA A 75 -0.74 -5.40 -1.57
C ALA A 75 -1.05 -5.09 -3.04
N VAL A 76 -0.89 -3.83 -3.47
CA VAL A 76 -1.04 -3.42 -4.87
C VAL A 76 0.00 -4.10 -5.77
N LEU A 77 1.26 -4.18 -5.33
CA LEU A 77 2.33 -4.86 -6.07
C LEU A 77 1.94 -6.30 -6.41
N TYR A 78 1.56 -7.07 -5.40
CA TYR A 78 1.21 -8.47 -5.63
C TYR A 78 -0.09 -8.65 -6.40
N TYR A 79 -1.02 -7.70 -6.30
CA TYR A 79 -2.20 -7.67 -7.16
C TYR A 79 -1.81 -7.45 -8.63
N LYS A 80 -0.93 -6.47 -8.94
CA LYS A 80 -0.41 -6.22 -10.30
C LYS A 80 0.32 -7.43 -10.87
N LEU A 81 1.09 -8.13 -10.04
CA LEU A 81 1.82 -9.35 -10.42
C LEU A 81 0.92 -10.60 -10.51
N ASN A 82 -0.40 -10.47 -10.35
CA ASN A 82 -1.37 -11.57 -10.32
C ASN A 82 -1.11 -12.63 -9.21
N GLN A 83 -0.38 -12.26 -8.15
CA GLN A 83 -0.11 -13.10 -6.99
C GLN A 83 -1.15 -12.82 -5.89
N PHE A 84 -2.42 -13.14 -6.18
CA PHE A 84 -3.57 -12.75 -5.35
C PHE A 84 -3.53 -13.28 -3.92
N ASP A 85 -2.93 -14.43 -3.67
CA ASP A 85 -2.80 -14.98 -2.31
C ASP A 85 -1.87 -14.11 -1.46
N LYS A 86 -0.74 -13.67 -2.02
CA LYS A 86 0.18 -12.72 -1.35
C LYS A 86 -0.48 -11.35 -1.17
N ALA A 87 -1.13 -10.83 -2.20
CA ALA A 87 -1.87 -9.58 -2.10
C ALA A 87 -2.92 -9.63 -0.99
N ALA A 88 -3.68 -10.73 -0.89
CA ALA A 88 -4.67 -10.94 0.17
C ALA A 88 -4.04 -11.02 1.56
N ASP A 89 -2.84 -11.60 1.69
CA ASP A 89 -2.11 -11.61 2.95
C ASP A 89 -1.73 -10.20 3.39
N TYR A 90 -1.18 -9.36 2.49
CA TYR A 90 -0.87 -7.97 2.80
C TYR A 90 -2.12 -7.16 3.16
N ILE A 91 -3.28 -7.37 2.51
CA ILE A 91 -4.55 -6.74 2.89
C ILE A 91 -4.99 -7.14 4.31
N LYS A 92 -4.81 -8.40 4.70
CA LYS A 92 -5.12 -8.87 6.06
C LYS A 92 -4.17 -8.29 7.11
N ARG A 93 -2.89 -8.14 6.77
CA ARG A 93 -1.88 -7.50 7.62
C ARG A 93 -2.22 -6.02 7.79
N LEU A 94 -2.53 -5.32 6.69
CA LEU A 94 -2.98 -3.94 6.71
C LEU A 94 -4.22 -3.75 7.61
N ALA A 95 -5.21 -4.64 7.52
CA ALA A 95 -6.41 -4.59 8.36
C ALA A 95 -6.13 -4.86 9.86
N LYS A 96 -4.99 -5.45 10.20
CA LYS A 96 -4.53 -5.58 11.61
C LYS A 96 -3.79 -4.31 12.06
N ALA A 97 -2.99 -3.72 11.17
CA ALA A 97 -2.22 -2.51 11.47
C ALA A 97 -3.11 -1.26 11.52
N ASN A 98 -4.05 -1.11 10.59
CA ASN A 98 -4.93 0.05 10.50
C ASN A 98 -6.40 -0.36 10.67
N LYS A 99 -7.04 0.12 11.74
CA LYS A 99 -8.41 -0.24 12.15
C LYS A 99 -9.48 0.10 11.11
N ASP A 100 -9.25 1.12 10.30
CA ASP A 100 -10.23 1.65 9.34
C ASP A 100 -10.06 1.05 7.93
N THR A 101 -9.10 0.15 7.72
CA THR A 101 -8.84 -0.49 6.42
C THR A 101 -10.09 -1.07 5.77
N LYS A 102 -10.93 -1.78 6.53
CA LYS A 102 -12.14 -2.38 5.98
C LYS A 102 -13.14 -1.33 5.51
N LYS A 103 -13.29 -0.25 6.29
CA LYS A 103 -14.16 0.89 5.97
C LYS A 103 -13.65 1.61 4.73
N PHE A 104 -12.34 1.91 4.69
CA PHE A 104 -11.67 2.54 3.57
C PHE A 104 -11.83 1.74 2.26
N LEU A 105 -11.49 0.45 2.26
CA LEU A 105 -11.57 -0.39 1.06
C LEU A 105 -13.01 -0.50 0.54
N ARG A 106 -14.00 -0.49 1.43
CA ARG A 106 -15.41 -0.49 1.02
C ARG A 106 -15.79 0.84 0.37
N ALA A 107 -15.44 1.97 1.00
CA ALA A 107 -15.74 3.29 0.47
C ALA A 107 -15.05 3.51 -0.88
N ALA A 108 -13.76 3.13 -1.00
CA ALA A 108 -13.02 3.19 -2.26
C ALA A 108 -13.61 2.32 -3.37
N ALA A 109 -14.17 1.16 -3.01
CA ALA A 109 -14.81 0.26 -3.98
C ALA A 109 -16.14 0.77 -4.52
N HIS A 110 -16.75 1.75 -3.87
CA HIS A 110 -18.07 2.32 -4.20
C HIS A 110 -18.01 3.81 -4.59
N ASP A 111 -16.80 4.37 -4.77
CA ASP A 111 -16.59 5.80 -5.04
C ASP A 111 -17.20 6.73 -3.96
N GLU A 112 -17.14 6.29 -2.70
CA GLU A 112 -17.70 6.99 -1.53
C GLU A 112 -16.60 7.70 -0.69
N LEU A 113 -15.43 7.98 -1.27
CA LEU A 113 -14.32 8.58 -0.51
C LEU A 113 -14.43 10.10 -0.36
N ASP A 114 -15.15 10.80 -1.22
CA ASP A 114 -15.25 12.25 -1.22
C ASP A 114 -15.75 12.80 0.13
N ASP A 115 -16.74 12.15 0.74
CA ASP A 115 -17.28 12.53 2.04
C ASP A 115 -16.20 12.53 3.16
N TYR A 116 -15.21 11.63 3.05
CA TYR A 116 -14.11 11.52 4.02
C TYR A 116 -12.96 12.47 3.71
N ILE A 117 -12.74 12.79 2.42
CA ILE A 117 -11.69 13.73 1.97
C ILE A 117 -12.03 15.13 2.45
N ASP A 118 -13.30 15.54 2.37
CA ASP A 118 -13.77 16.85 2.82
C ASP A 118 -13.61 17.06 4.35
N GLU A 119 -13.54 15.99 5.12
CA GLU A 119 -13.34 16.02 6.58
C GLU A 119 -11.85 15.98 7.01
N LEU A 120 -10.90 15.86 6.04
CA LEU A 120 -9.48 15.72 6.36
C LEU A 120 -8.92 16.98 7.05
N ASN A 121 -8.11 16.75 8.07
CA ASN A 121 -7.34 17.81 8.71
C ASN A 121 -6.19 18.27 7.77
N PRO A 122 -6.14 19.55 7.34
CA PRO A 122 -5.10 20.05 6.44
C PRO A 122 -3.70 20.09 7.07
N TYR A 123 -3.59 19.92 8.40
CA TYR A 123 -2.33 20.02 9.14
C TYR A 123 -1.68 18.67 9.46
N GLY A 124 -2.29 17.57 9.04
CA GLY A 124 -1.77 16.22 9.27
C GLY A 124 -2.88 15.19 9.44
N TYR A 125 -2.50 13.93 9.54
CA TYR A 125 -3.43 12.83 9.73
C TYR A 125 -3.17 12.10 11.04
N GLN A 126 -4.20 11.42 11.54
CA GLN A 126 -4.06 10.52 12.68
C GLN A 126 -3.56 9.14 12.18
N PRO A 127 -2.42 8.64 12.69
CA PRO A 127 -1.88 7.33 12.31
C PRO A 127 -2.85 6.18 12.57
N PHE A 128 -2.81 5.17 11.73
CA PHE A 128 -3.60 3.93 11.80
C PHE A 128 -5.12 4.16 11.70
N THR A 129 -5.53 5.19 10.95
CA THR A 129 -6.93 5.55 10.72
C THR A 129 -7.24 5.72 9.23
N MET A 130 -8.50 6.07 8.93
CA MET A 130 -8.98 6.44 7.61
C MET A 130 -8.16 7.58 7.00
N GLU A 131 -7.81 8.59 7.81
CA GLU A 131 -7.05 9.76 7.34
C GLU A 131 -5.69 9.38 6.75
N GLU A 132 -4.98 8.45 7.38
CA GLU A 132 -3.69 7.95 6.88
C GLU A 132 -3.86 7.22 5.54
N LEU A 133 -4.91 6.40 5.39
CA LEU A 133 -5.21 5.69 4.14
C LEU A 133 -5.58 6.65 2.99
N LEU A 134 -6.30 7.72 3.31
CA LEU A 134 -6.65 8.77 2.35
C LEU A 134 -5.43 9.60 1.95
N ASP A 135 -4.59 9.99 2.92
CA ASP A 135 -3.32 10.70 2.66
C ASP A 135 -2.43 9.90 1.71
N GLU A 136 -2.33 8.58 1.93
CA GLU A 136 -1.58 7.65 1.09
C GLU A 136 -2.14 7.58 -0.35
N LEU A 137 -3.46 7.48 -0.47
CA LEU A 137 -4.14 7.47 -1.77
C LEU A 137 -3.90 8.78 -2.53
N MET A 138 -4.04 9.92 -1.86
CA MET A 138 -3.90 11.24 -2.47
C MET A 138 -2.46 11.53 -2.92
N LYS A 139 -1.47 11.15 -2.12
CA LYS A 139 -0.04 11.32 -2.45
C LYS A 139 0.42 10.50 -3.65
N SER A 140 -0.26 9.40 -3.92
CA SER A 140 0.16 8.43 -4.94
C SER A 140 -0.99 7.98 -5.84
N SER A 141 -1.88 8.90 -6.22
CA SER A 141 -3.04 8.63 -7.08
C SER A 141 -2.63 7.90 -8.37
N TYR A 142 -1.50 8.28 -8.98
CA TYR A 142 -0.97 7.62 -10.18
C TYR A 142 -0.79 6.10 -10.03
N LEU A 143 -0.45 5.64 -8.83
CA LEU A 143 -0.31 4.21 -8.54
C LEU A 143 -1.69 3.53 -8.54
N PHE A 144 -2.64 4.10 -7.82
CA PHE A 144 -3.97 3.52 -7.64
C PHE A 144 -4.82 3.62 -8.91
N ASP A 145 -4.65 4.68 -9.70
CA ASP A 145 -5.26 4.83 -11.03
C ASP A 145 -4.81 3.74 -11.99
N SER A 146 -3.60 3.19 -11.80
CA SER A 146 -3.10 2.06 -12.60
C SER A 146 -3.78 0.73 -12.30
N VAL A 147 -4.58 0.63 -11.25
CA VAL A 147 -5.23 -0.61 -10.77
C VAL A 147 -6.72 -0.40 -10.42
N PRO A 148 -7.57 0.01 -11.36
CA PRO A 148 -8.94 0.49 -11.10
C PRO A 148 -9.84 -0.51 -10.37
N TYR A 149 -9.57 -1.82 -10.46
CA TYR A 149 -10.37 -2.87 -9.82
C TYR A 149 -9.79 -3.37 -8.48
N PHE A 150 -8.65 -2.83 -8.06
CA PHE A 150 -7.97 -3.28 -6.85
C PHE A 150 -8.84 -3.13 -5.59
N PHE A 151 -9.44 -1.96 -5.38
CA PHE A 151 -10.25 -1.71 -4.18
C PHE A 151 -11.49 -2.61 -4.09
N ALA A 152 -12.16 -2.84 -5.23
CA ALA A 152 -13.31 -3.75 -5.29
C ALA A 152 -12.90 -5.20 -4.97
N TRP A 153 -11.73 -5.63 -5.43
CA TRP A 153 -11.17 -6.94 -5.10
C TRP A 153 -10.75 -7.01 -3.62
N ALA A 154 -9.98 -6.03 -3.13
CA ALA A 154 -9.46 -5.98 -1.77
C ALA A 154 -10.58 -5.94 -0.71
N SER A 155 -11.66 -5.21 -0.97
CA SER A 155 -12.85 -5.18 -0.12
C SER A 155 -13.46 -6.58 0.03
N LYS A 156 -13.52 -7.38 -1.03
CA LYS A 156 -14.02 -8.76 -1.00
C LYS A 156 -13.11 -9.68 -0.16
N VAL A 157 -11.79 -9.47 -0.19
CA VAL A 157 -10.83 -10.26 0.62
C VAL A 157 -11.17 -10.20 2.11
N LEU A 158 -11.58 -9.03 2.62
CA LEU A 158 -11.92 -8.83 4.03
C LEU A 158 -13.38 -9.18 4.37
N THR A 159 -14.25 -9.31 3.39
CA THR A 159 -15.67 -9.65 3.60
C THR A 159 -15.96 -11.14 3.44
N THR A 160 -15.19 -11.83 2.62
CA THR A 160 -15.36 -13.29 2.44
C THR A 160 -14.88 -13.99 3.71
N LYS A 161 -15.82 -14.57 4.48
CA LYS A 161 -15.48 -15.46 5.59
C LYS A 161 -14.63 -16.59 5.02
N SER A 162 -13.43 -16.79 5.57
CA SER A 162 -12.59 -17.94 5.32
C SER A 162 -13.49 -19.19 5.33
N ALA A 163 -13.69 -19.81 4.18
CA ALA A 163 -14.29 -21.12 4.09
C ALA A 163 -13.31 -22.07 4.79
N SER A 164 -13.53 -22.28 6.09
CA SER A 164 -12.77 -23.19 6.91
C SER A 164 -12.73 -24.55 6.23
N LYS A 165 -11.56 -25.09 6.03
CA LYS A 165 -11.32 -26.52 5.72
C LYS A 165 -12.13 -27.39 6.67
N LYS A 166 -13.32 -27.79 6.27
CA LYS A 166 -14.04 -28.93 6.83
C LYS A 166 -14.13 -29.97 5.74
N SER A 167 -13.20 -30.88 5.77
CA SER A 167 -13.44 -32.26 5.32
C SER A 167 -12.19 -33.08 5.53
N THR A 168 -12.02 -33.67 6.69
CA THR A 168 -11.39 -34.97 6.80
C THR A 168 -12.45 -35.93 7.37
N GLY A 169 -13.28 -36.41 6.47
CA GLY A 169 -14.07 -37.60 6.74
C GLY A 169 -13.13 -38.78 6.80
N LYS A 170 -13.01 -39.43 7.95
CA LYS A 170 -12.39 -40.72 8.10
C LYS A 170 -13.14 -41.74 7.27
N PRO A 171 -12.49 -42.61 6.50
CA PRO A 171 -13.16 -43.80 5.97
C PRO A 171 -13.39 -44.77 7.12
N HIS A 172 -14.65 -45.12 7.35
CA HIS A 172 -15.05 -46.27 8.14
C HIS A 172 -14.57 -47.54 7.42
N LEU A 173 -13.64 -48.24 8.04
CA LEU A 173 -13.37 -49.64 7.76
C LEU A 173 -14.57 -50.44 8.35
N LEU A 174 -15.30 -51.12 7.49
CA LEU A 174 -16.17 -52.19 7.85
C LEU A 174 -15.49 -53.52 7.52
N ASN A 175 -15.49 -54.36 8.53
CA ASN A 175 -15.09 -55.80 8.46
C ASN A 175 -15.84 -56.56 7.37
#